data_8e73ae2d949a8e5ce64e8582ef76fa85
#
_entry.id   8e73ae2d949a8e5ce64e8582ef76fa85
#
_cell.length_a   1.000
_cell.length_b   1.000
_cell.length_c   1.000
_cell.angle_alpha   90.00
_cell.angle_beta   90.00
_cell.angle_gamma   90.00
#
_symmetry.space_group_name_H-M   'P 1'
#
loop_
_entity.id
_entity.type
_entity.pdbx_description
1 polymer ?
#
loop_
_entity_poly.entity_id
_entity_poly.type
_entity_poly.pdbx_seq_one_letter_code
_entity_poly.pdbx_strand_id
1 'polypeptide(L)'
;MPEKPLLCLGETWLELTADTPPELAGQFQVQVGGWGAGLCRAYTRCGGRAVLLSQLGADPFGRKAAAQLAADGVDCSRLCFTDAAPTPVVFSGAGETLPYRTRSSELCYAPEQLDADTFRDAFALCFSSACLLDSPARLTHLKAIAAARDVGTFVCYAPRMTESAPFWPDAASLRETARAFFPQADVLLLKNSDLFPAVWLP
;
A
#
# COMPACT_ATOMS: atom_id res chain seq x y z
N MET A 1 -14.81 18.53 4.55
CA MET A 1 -13.59 17.71 4.32
C MET A 1 -12.40 18.62 4.52
N PRO A 2 -11.24 18.13 5.03
CA PRO A 2 -10.05 18.96 5.12
C PRO A 2 -9.62 19.41 3.71
N GLU A 3 -9.17 20.65 3.58
CA GLU A 3 -8.65 21.18 2.31
C GLU A 3 -7.36 20.48 1.89
N LYS A 4 -6.59 20.00 2.88
CA LYS A 4 -5.33 19.28 2.65
C LYS A 4 -5.58 17.82 2.26
N PRO A 5 -4.77 17.25 1.33
CA PRO A 5 -4.92 15.88 0.89
C PRO A 5 -4.54 14.86 1.95
N LEU A 6 -5.12 13.66 1.84
CA LEU A 6 -4.65 12.44 2.46
C LEU A 6 -3.55 11.86 1.57
N LEU A 7 -2.39 11.55 2.14
CA LEU A 7 -1.31 10.82 1.45
C LEU A 7 -1.43 9.33 1.81
N CYS A 8 -1.41 8.47 0.80
CA CYS A 8 -1.32 7.03 1.00
C CYS A 8 -0.01 6.54 0.40
N LEU A 9 0.86 5.99 1.24
CA LEU A 9 2.11 5.39 0.82
C LEU A 9 1.99 3.87 0.86
N GLY A 10 2.27 3.21 -0.26
CA GLY A 10 2.32 1.75 -0.23
C GLY A 10 1.89 1.08 -1.51
N GLU A 11 1.36 -0.10 -1.31
CA GLU A 11 1.11 -1.07 -2.35
C GLU A 11 0.01 -0.68 -3.34
N THR A 12 0.30 -0.97 -4.60
CA THR A 12 -0.63 -0.86 -5.72
C THR A 12 -0.28 -1.94 -6.72
N TRP A 13 -1.26 -2.76 -7.09
CA TRP A 13 -1.09 -3.88 -8.03
C TRP A 13 -2.30 -4.06 -8.93
N LEU A 14 -2.18 -4.91 -9.95
CA LEU A 14 -3.35 -5.49 -10.60
C LEU A 14 -3.82 -6.72 -9.82
N GLU A 15 -5.05 -6.68 -9.37
CA GLU A 15 -5.71 -7.79 -8.73
C GLU A 15 -6.61 -8.53 -9.72
N LEU A 16 -6.38 -9.83 -9.83
CA LEU A 16 -7.13 -10.76 -10.65
C LEU A 16 -7.98 -11.63 -9.74
N THR A 17 -9.29 -11.37 -9.74
CA THR A 17 -10.23 -12.06 -8.84
C THR A 17 -11.05 -13.09 -9.59
N ALA A 18 -11.30 -14.24 -8.95
CA ALA A 18 -12.16 -15.30 -9.44
C ALA A 18 -13.09 -15.82 -8.33
N ASP A 19 -14.18 -16.47 -8.70
CA ASP A 19 -15.11 -17.11 -7.75
C ASP A 19 -14.57 -18.45 -7.20
N THR A 20 -13.64 -19.06 -7.92
CA THR A 20 -12.96 -20.32 -7.56
C THR A 20 -11.56 -20.05 -7.06
N PRO A 21 -10.86 -21.04 -6.44
CA PRO A 21 -9.43 -20.94 -6.18
C PRO A 21 -8.65 -20.51 -7.45
N PRO A 22 -7.65 -19.65 -7.32
CA PRO A 22 -6.96 -19.06 -8.49
C PRO A 22 -6.41 -20.08 -9.48
N GLU A 23 -5.88 -21.21 -9.00
CA GLU A 23 -5.31 -22.27 -9.83
C GLU A 23 -6.35 -23.07 -10.63
N LEU A 24 -7.63 -22.98 -10.26
CA LEU A 24 -8.74 -23.63 -10.94
C LEU A 24 -9.56 -22.67 -11.81
N ALA A 25 -9.24 -21.38 -11.77
CA ALA A 25 -10.01 -20.36 -12.44
C ALA A 25 -9.75 -20.35 -13.96
N GLY A 26 -10.80 -20.44 -14.75
CA GLY A 26 -10.75 -20.30 -16.22
C GLY A 26 -10.78 -18.84 -16.69
N GLN A 27 -11.16 -17.89 -15.81
CA GLN A 27 -11.22 -16.47 -16.11
C GLN A 27 -11.08 -15.63 -14.84
N PHE A 28 -10.65 -14.40 -14.99
CA PHE A 28 -10.47 -13.46 -13.89
C PHE A 28 -11.09 -12.10 -14.22
N GLN A 29 -11.65 -11.45 -13.22
CA GLN A 29 -11.94 -10.02 -13.24
C GLN A 29 -10.68 -9.25 -12.83
N VAL A 30 -10.34 -8.20 -13.59
CA VAL A 30 -9.11 -7.42 -13.36
C VAL A 30 -9.47 -6.06 -12.80
N GLN A 31 -8.91 -5.74 -11.65
CA GLN A 31 -9.07 -4.43 -10.99
C GLN A 31 -7.76 -3.95 -10.39
N VAL A 32 -7.72 -2.68 -9.97
CA VAL A 32 -6.60 -2.17 -9.17
C VAL A 32 -6.81 -2.58 -7.72
N GLY A 33 -5.84 -3.29 -7.16
CA GLY A 33 -5.76 -3.72 -5.78
C GLY A 33 -4.70 -2.95 -4.99
N GLY A 34 -4.50 -3.39 -3.74
CA GLY A 34 -3.62 -2.76 -2.77
C GLY A 34 -4.37 -1.86 -1.80
N TRP A 35 -3.96 -1.92 -0.52
CA TRP A 35 -4.65 -1.12 0.51
C TRP A 35 -4.47 0.38 0.29
N GLY A 36 -3.26 0.83 -0.08
CA GLY A 36 -2.99 2.24 -0.37
C GLY A 36 -3.87 2.79 -1.48
N ALA A 37 -3.95 2.08 -2.61
CA ALA A 37 -4.83 2.41 -3.73
C ALA A 37 -6.32 2.37 -3.31
N GLY A 38 -6.72 1.34 -2.56
CA GLY A 38 -8.08 1.19 -2.05
C GLY A 38 -8.51 2.31 -1.12
N LEU A 39 -7.63 2.74 -0.20
CA LEU A 39 -7.89 3.86 0.70
C LEU A 39 -8.03 5.18 -0.06
N CYS A 40 -7.13 5.45 -1.03
CA CYS A 40 -7.24 6.63 -1.89
C CYS A 40 -8.60 6.69 -2.60
N ARG A 41 -9.01 5.60 -3.24
CA ARG A 41 -10.31 5.50 -3.94
C ARG A 41 -11.49 5.72 -3.00
N ALA A 42 -11.46 5.09 -1.82
CA ALA A 42 -12.53 5.22 -0.83
C ALA A 42 -12.64 6.67 -0.32
N TYR A 43 -11.51 7.29 0.02
CA TYR A 43 -11.48 8.66 0.51
C TYR A 43 -11.95 9.67 -0.56
N THR A 44 -11.54 9.47 -1.81
CA THR A 44 -11.98 10.31 -2.94
C THR A 44 -13.50 10.18 -3.19
N ARG A 45 -14.05 8.97 -3.11
CA ARG A 45 -15.52 8.76 -3.22
C ARG A 45 -16.30 9.44 -2.10
N CYS A 46 -15.69 9.63 -0.93
CA CYS A 46 -16.28 10.42 0.14
C CYS A 46 -16.10 11.95 -0.03
N GLY A 47 -15.58 12.40 -1.17
CA GLY A 47 -15.38 13.82 -1.49
C GLY A 47 -14.07 14.39 -0.93
N GLY A 48 -13.15 13.56 -0.45
CA GLY A 48 -11.80 13.97 -0.04
C GLY A 48 -10.83 13.99 -1.22
N ARG A 49 -9.68 14.63 -1.05
CA ARG A 49 -8.55 14.57 -1.99
C ARG A 49 -7.50 13.57 -1.45
N ALA A 50 -7.18 12.56 -2.24
CA ALA A 50 -6.15 11.57 -1.89
C ALA A 50 -5.03 11.56 -2.93
N VAL A 51 -3.78 11.54 -2.46
CA VAL A 51 -2.58 11.41 -3.29
C VAL A 51 -1.94 10.05 -3.02
N LEU A 52 -1.71 9.29 -4.07
CA LEU A 52 -1.04 7.99 -3.97
C LEU A 52 0.47 8.13 -4.18
N LEU A 53 1.24 7.74 -3.17
CA LEU A 53 2.69 7.61 -3.18
C LEU A 53 3.02 6.12 -3.39
N SER A 54 3.38 5.74 -4.60
CA SER A 54 3.67 4.35 -4.95
C SER A 54 4.53 4.29 -6.21
N GLN A 55 4.97 3.09 -6.57
CA GLN A 55 5.70 2.87 -7.81
C GLN A 55 5.12 1.68 -8.57
N LEU A 56 4.89 1.87 -9.86
CA LEU A 56 4.46 0.84 -10.81
C LEU A 56 5.55 0.56 -11.84
N GLY A 57 5.46 -0.58 -12.49
CA GLY A 57 6.29 -0.86 -13.66
C GLY A 57 5.93 0.06 -14.82
N ALA A 58 6.92 0.45 -15.63
CA ALA A 58 6.71 1.17 -16.89
C ALA A 58 6.19 0.22 -17.98
N ASP A 59 5.29 -0.68 -17.62
CA ASP A 59 4.70 -1.74 -18.44
C ASP A 59 3.21 -1.47 -18.74
N PRO A 60 2.55 -2.27 -19.60
CA PRO A 60 1.12 -2.10 -19.89
C PRO A 60 0.21 -2.20 -18.68
N PHE A 61 0.58 -3.02 -17.67
CA PHE A 61 -0.22 -3.22 -16.45
C PHE A 61 -0.11 -2.01 -15.52
N GLY A 62 1.08 -1.42 -15.38
CA GLY A 62 1.27 -0.20 -14.62
C GLY A 62 0.51 0.99 -15.23
N ARG A 63 0.56 1.13 -16.55
CA ARG A 63 -0.23 2.17 -17.25
C ARG A 63 -1.73 1.96 -17.07
N LYS A 64 -2.21 0.71 -17.13
CA LYS A 64 -3.63 0.38 -16.89
C LYS A 64 -4.04 0.74 -15.46
N ALA A 65 -3.24 0.37 -14.47
CA ALA A 65 -3.51 0.67 -13.07
C ALA A 65 -3.57 2.18 -12.81
N ALA A 66 -2.60 2.94 -13.31
CA ALA A 66 -2.57 4.39 -13.17
C ALA A 66 -3.77 5.07 -13.84
N ALA A 67 -4.14 4.64 -15.05
CA ALA A 67 -5.30 5.18 -15.77
C ALA A 67 -6.61 4.92 -15.01
N GLN A 68 -6.78 3.74 -14.42
CA GLN A 68 -7.96 3.43 -13.63
C GLN A 68 -8.02 4.26 -12.34
N LEU A 69 -6.90 4.41 -11.62
CA LEU A 69 -6.83 5.24 -10.41
C LEU A 69 -7.17 6.70 -10.72
N ALA A 70 -6.64 7.25 -11.80
CA ALA A 70 -6.95 8.59 -12.24
C ALA A 70 -8.45 8.75 -12.61
N ALA A 71 -9.04 7.76 -13.28
CA ALA A 71 -10.47 7.74 -13.60
C ALA A 71 -11.35 7.65 -12.32
N ASP A 72 -10.86 7.02 -11.26
CA ASP A 72 -11.51 6.96 -9.95
C ASP A 72 -11.29 8.26 -9.12
N GLY A 73 -10.60 9.28 -9.69
CA GLY A 73 -10.36 10.58 -9.07
C GLY A 73 -9.17 10.63 -8.10
N VAL A 74 -8.35 9.59 -8.05
CA VAL A 74 -7.13 9.58 -7.22
C VAL A 74 -6.07 10.49 -7.85
N ASP A 75 -5.43 11.32 -7.04
CA ASP A 75 -4.28 12.13 -7.48
C ASP A 75 -3.04 11.24 -7.62
N CYS A 76 -2.68 10.94 -8.88
CA CYS A 76 -1.54 10.11 -9.26
C CYS A 76 -0.27 10.93 -9.57
N SER A 77 -0.23 12.22 -9.25
CA SER A 77 0.91 13.12 -9.55
C SER A 77 2.22 12.69 -8.89
N ARG A 78 2.14 11.86 -7.85
CA ARG A 78 3.28 11.31 -7.10
C ARG A 78 3.47 9.79 -7.32
N LEU A 79 2.77 9.23 -8.29
CA LEU A 79 2.96 7.84 -8.70
C LEU A 79 4.18 7.75 -9.61
N CYS A 80 5.16 6.95 -9.21
CA CYS A 80 6.39 6.71 -9.97
C CYS A 80 6.27 5.52 -10.90
N PHE A 81 7.11 5.49 -11.94
CA PHE A 81 7.23 4.36 -12.86
C PHE A 81 8.70 3.93 -12.96
N THR A 82 8.93 2.62 -13.13
CA THR A 82 10.27 2.06 -13.30
C THR A 82 10.30 0.98 -14.36
N ASP A 83 11.38 0.97 -15.16
CA ASP A 83 11.69 -0.12 -16.09
C ASP A 83 12.45 -1.28 -15.41
N ALA A 84 12.92 -1.06 -14.17
CA ALA A 84 13.75 -2.04 -13.45
C ALA A 84 12.97 -3.21 -12.86
N ALA A 85 11.63 -3.07 -12.70
CA ALA A 85 10.79 -4.08 -12.08
C ALA A 85 9.36 -4.03 -12.63
N PRO A 86 8.69 -5.19 -12.77
CA PRO A 86 7.33 -5.25 -13.28
C PRO A 86 6.30 -4.74 -12.28
N THR A 87 5.16 -4.31 -12.81
CA THR A 87 3.96 -4.07 -12.00
C THR A 87 3.54 -5.37 -11.30
N PRO A 88 3.29 -5.36 -9.98
CA PRO A 88 2.87 -6.55 -9.28
C PRO A 88 1.48 -7.00 -9.69
N VAL A 89 1.27 -8.31 -9.61
CA VAL A 89 -0.02 -8.95 -9.86
C VAL A 89 -0.35 -9.83 -8.68
N VAL A 90 -1.60 -9.78 -8.23
CA VAL A 90 -2.12 -10.62 -7.16
C VAL A 90 -3.35 -11.36 -7.67
N PHE A 91 -3.37 -12.66 -7.52
CA PHE A 91 -4.53 -13.49 -7.81
C PHE A 91 -5.28 -13.77 -6.51
N SER A 92 -6.61 -13.68 -6.54
CA SER A 92 -7.45 -13.99 -5.39
C SER A 92 -8.72 -14.72 -5.82
N GLY A 93 -9.16 -15.65 -4.98
CA GLY A 93 -10.40 -16.40 -5.20
C GLY A 93 -10.67 -17.43 -4.11
N ALA A 94 -11.94 -17.65 -3.77
CA ALA A 94 -12.38 -18.61 -2.74
C ALA A 94 -11.63 -18.49 -1.39
N GLY A 95 -11.21 -17.26 -1.02
CA GLY A 95 -10.47 -16.99 0.22
C GLY A 95 -8.97 -17.19 0.13
N GLU A 96 -8.44 -17.57 -1.02
CA GLU A 96 -7.01 -17.70 -1.28
C GLU A 96 -6.43 -16.45 -1.94
N THR A 97 -5.16 -16.16 -1.67
CA THR A 97 -4.42 -15.04 -2.25
C THR A 97 -3.04 -15.53 -2.68
N LEU A 98 -2.74 -15.38 -3.97
CA LEU A 98 -1.46 -15.74 -4.57
C LEU A 98 -0.75 -14.49 -5.10
N PRO A 99 0.23 -13.93 -4.37
CA PRO A 99 0.93 -12.74 -4.79
C PRO A 99 2.10 -13.06 -5.74
N TYR A 100 2.15 -12.39 -6.86
CA TYR A 100 3.30 -12.34 -7.76
C TYR A 100 3.97 -10.97 -7.61
N ARG A 101 4.66 -10.78 -6.48
CA ARG A 101 5.25 -9.52 -6.04
C ARG A 101 6.76 -9.60 -5.80
N THR A 102 7.40 -10.72 -6.05
CA THR A 102 8.85 -10.86 -5.87
C THR A 102 9.59 -9.89 -6.77
N ARG A 103 10.36 -8.97 -6.18
CA ARG A 103 11.07 -7.89 -6.88
C ARG A 103 10.15 -7.02 -7.76
N SER A 104 8.94 -6.78 -7.31
CA SER A 104 7.99 -5.92 -8.02
C SER A 104 8.28 -4.43 -7.79
N SER A 105 7.71 -3.62 -8.66
CA SER A 105 7.99 -2.18 -8.73
C SER A 105 7.75 -1.45 -7.42
N GLU A 106 6.67 -1.73 -6.69
CA GLU A 106 6.36 -1.04 -5.44
C GLU A 106 7.36 -1.36 -4.30
N LEU A 107 7.99 -2.55 -4.34
CA LEU A 107 9.05 -2.90 -3.38
C LEU A 107 10.38 -2.23 -3.72
N CYS A 108 10.56 -1.82 -4.97
CA CYS A 108 11.74 -1.09 -5.45
C CYS A 108 11.62 0.44 -5.28
N TYR A 109 10.52 0.94 -4.73
CA TYR A 109 10.32 2.37 -4.53
C TYR A 109 11.36 2.91 -3.54
N ALA A 110 12.36 3.63 -4.08
CA ALA A 110 13.53 4.07 -3.32
C ALA A 110 13.29 5.42 -2.63
N PRO A 111 13.95 5.66 -1.48
CA PRO A 111 13.80 6.93 -0.73
C PRO A 111 14.15 8.19 -1.54
N GLU A 112 15.05 8.08 -2.51
CA GLU A 112 15.48 9.20 -3.37
C GLU A 112 14.37 9.72 -4.27
N GLN A 113 13.39 8.87 -4.58
CA GLN A 113 12.23 9.20 -5.41
C GLN A 113 11.13 9.94 -4.63
N LEU A 114 11.24 9.95 -3.28
CA LEU A 114 10.27 10.60 -2.40
C LEU A 114 10.59 12.08 -2.24
N ASP A 115 9.67 12.94 -2.66
CA ASP A 115 9.73 14.38 -2.44
C ASP A 115 9.17 14.72 -1.05
N ALA A 116 10.03 15.18 -0.16
CA ALA A 116 9.69 15.52 1.22
C ALA A 116 8.73 16.73 1.33
N ASP A 117 8.73 17.64 0.36
CA ASP A 117 7.81 18.78 0.37
C ASP A 117 6.34 18.37 0.21
N THR A 118 6.09 17.17 -0.32
CA THR A 118 4.74 16.61 -0.45
C THR A 118 3.99 16.55 0.89
N PHE A 119 4.70 16.40 2.01
CA PHE A 119 4.08 16.23 3.34
C PHE A 119 3.61 17.55 3.95
N ARG A 120 4.20 18.70 3.59
CA ARG A 120 3.93 20.02 4.18
C ARG A 120 2.47 20.45 4.07
N ASP A 121 1.84 20.10 2.94
CA ASP A 121 0.45 20.45 2.66
C ASP A 121 -0.52 19.28 2.87
N ALA A 122 -0.07 18.20 3.49
CA ALA A 122 -0.89 17.03 3.73
C ALA A 122 -1.64 17.08 5.08
N PHE A 123 -2.82 16.46 5.10
CA PHE A 123 -3.59 16.24 6.32
C PHE A 123 -3.00 15.08 7.14
N ALA A 124 -2.76 13.94 6.48
CA ALA A 124 -2.19 12.75 7.09
C ALA A 124 -1.44 11.91 6.06
N LEU A 125 -0.47 11.14 6.54
CA LEU A 125 0.19 10.04 5.85
C LEU A 125 -0.38 8.72 6.35
N CYS A 126 -0.89 7.90 5.46
CA CYS A 126 -1.39 6.56 5.76
C CYS A 126 -0.56 5.49 5.04
N PHE A 127 -0.27 4.37 5.73
CA PHE A 127 0.41 3.21 5.14
C PHE A 127 0.04 1.90 5.84
N SER A 128 0.40 0.77 5.22
CA SER A 128 0.14 -0.59 5.73
C SER A 128 1.43 -1.39 5.89
N SER A 129 1.32 -2.64 6.39
CA SER A 129 2.48 -3.54 6.51
C SER A 129 2.91 -4.20 5.19
N ALA A 130 2.11 -4.15 4.13
CA ALA A 130 2.36 -4.95 2.93
C ALA A 130 3.64 -4.57 2.17
N CYS A 131 4.15 -3.34 2.33
CA CYS A 131 5.41 -2.86 1.74
C CYS A 131 6.55 -2.68 2.75
N LEU A 132 6.38 -3.14 3.99
CA LEU A 132 7.41 -3.04 5.04
C LEU A 132 8.39 -4.23 5.06
N LEU A 133 8.38 -5.09 4.06
CA LEU A 133 9.39 -6.12 3.86
C LEU A 133 10.78 -5.49 3.75
N ASP A 134 11.81 -6.30 3.91
CA ASP A 134 13.19 -5.86 3.72
C ASP A 134 13.44 -5.53 2.24
N SER A 135 13.28 -4.26 1.92
CA SER A 135 13.28 -3.72 0.55
C SER A 135 13.52 -2.20 0.58
N PRO A 136 13.86 -1.56 -0.56
CA PRO A 136 13.93 -0.11 -0.67
C PRO A 136 12.65 0.59 -0.21
N ALA A 137 11.47 0.02 -0.46
CA ALA A 137 10.19 0.59 -0.05
C ALA A 137 10.09 0.77 1.48
N ARG A 138 10.64 -0.14 2.28
CA ARG A 138 10.70 0.01 3.74
C ARG A 138 11.48 1.26 4.16
N LEU A 139 12.60 1.53 3.51
CA LEU A 139 13.39 2.74 3.76
C LEU A 139 12.63 3.99 3.33
N THR A 140 11.88 3.91 2.23
CA THR A 140 10.98 4.97 1.77
C THR A 140 9.89 5.28 2.79
N HIS A 141 9.30 4.25 3.43
CA HIS A 141 8.34 4.45 4.52
C HIS A 141 8.97 5.16 5.72
N LEU A 142 10.18 4.77 6.14
CA LEU A 142 10.89 5.44 7.23
C LEU A 142 11.19 6.91 6.90
N LYS A 143 11.64 7.21 5.69
CA LYS A 143 11.85 8.59 5.22
C LYS A 143 10.53 9.39 5.20
N ALA A 144 9.45 8.79 4.70
CA ALA A 144 8.13 9.41 4.65
C ALA A 144 7.61 9.78 6.04
N ILE A 145 7.75 8.86 7.00
CA ILE A 145 7.35 9.08 8.39
C ILE A 145 8.15 10.22 9.01
N ALA A 146 9.48 10.24 8.81
CA ALA A 146 10.32 11.33 9.30
C ALA A 146 9.90 12.68 8.69
N ALA A 147 9.73 12.75 7.37
CA ALA A 147 9.31 13.98 6.68
C ALA A 147 7.91 14.45 7.12
N ALA A 148 6.96 13.54 7.34
CA ALA A 148 5.63 13.86 7.85
C ALA A 148 5.70 14.47 9.25
N ARG A 149 6.49 13.87 10.14
CA ARG A 149 6.70 14.37 11.52
C ARG A 149 7.37 15.72 11.57
N ASP A 150 8.38 15.96 10.74
CA ASP A 150 9.12 17.23 10.68
C ASP A 150 8.21 18.42 10.36
N VAL A 151 7.10 18.19 9.67
CA VAL A 151 6.13 19.24 9.27
C VAL A 151 4.79 19.15 10.03
N GLY A 152 4.66 18.23 11.00
CA GLY A 152 3.46 18.07 11.81
C GLY A 152 2.28 17.40 11.10
N THR A 153 2.52 16.66 10.02
CA THR A 153 1.51 15.83 9.34
C THR A 153 1.26 14.56 10.14
N PHE A 154 0.00 14.22 10.41
CA PHE A 154 -0.36 13.01 11.14
C PHE A 154 0.08 11.75 10.43
N VAL A 155 0.59 10.79 11.18
CA VAL A 155 1.00 9.48 10.69
C VAL A 155 0.00 8.43 11.14
N CYS A 156 -0.70 7.82 10.16
CA CYS A 156 -1.68 6.75 10.39
C CYS A 156 -1.12 5.43 9.87
N TYR A 157 -1.06 4.43 10.72
CA TYR A 157 -0.59 3.11 10.37
C TYR A 157 -1.71 2.06 10.50
N ALA A 158 -1.92 1.30 9.44
CA ALA A 158 -2.84 0.16 9.40
C ALA A 158 -2.05 -1.14 9.24
N PRO A 159 -1.74 -1.88 10.32
CA PRO A 159 -0.92 -3.09 10.25
C PRO A 159 -1.49 -4.15 9.32
N ARG A 160 -2.83 -4.34 9.34
CA ARG A 160 -3.55 -5.29 8.47
C ARG A 160 -2.89 -6.67 8.47
N MET A 161 -2.68 -7.23 9.66
CA MET A 161 -1.89 -8.43 9.88
C MET A 161 -2.35 -9.63 9.05
N THR A 162 -3.67 -9.86 9.01
CA THR A 162 -4.26 -10.98 8.26
C THR A 162 -4.10 -10.79 6.75
N GLU A 163 -4.40 -9.60 6.25
CA GLU A 163 -4.35 -9.31 4.82
C GLU A 163 -2.92 -9.12 4.32
N SER A 164 -1.98 -8.74 5.18
CA SER A 164 -0.57 -8.63 4.82
C SER A 164 0.16 -9.97 4.86
N ALA A 165 -0.34 -10.96 5.61
CA ALA A 165 0.31 -12.26 5.79
C ALA A 165 0.72 -12.97 4.49
N PRO A 166 -0.11 -13.01 3.41
CA PRO A 166 0.28 -13.66 2.16
C PRO A 166 1.49 -13.04 1.46
N PHE A 167 1.87 -11.81 1.84
CA PHE A 167 2.99 -11.07 1.24
C PHE A 167 4.29 -11.21 2.01
N TRP A 168 4.26 -11.88 3.16
CA TRP A 168 5.40 -12.05 4.06
C TRP A 168 5.92 -13.49 4.04
N PRO A 169 7.23 -13.70 4.26
CA PRO A 169 7.80 -15.04 4.30
C PRO A 169 7.24 -15.87 5.47
N ASP A 170 6.91 -15.23 6.58
CA ASP A 170 6.31 -15.86 7.75
C ASP A 170 5.62 -14.84 8.67
N ALA A 171 4.76 -15.34 9.55
CA ALA A 171 3.97 -14.51 10.46
C ALA A 171 4.81 -13.86 11.59
N ALA A 172 5.97 -14.44 11.95
CA ALA A 172 6.84 -13.89 12.99
C ALA A 172 7.53 -12.61 12.48
N SER A 173 8.11 -12.66 11.29
CA SER A 173 8.74 -11.51 10.61
C SER A 173 7.75 -10.36 10.40
N LEU A 174 6.50 -10.68 10.00
CA LEU A 174 5.44 -9.69 9.88
C LEU A 174 5.14 -9.03 11.23
N ARG A 175 4.95 -9.82 12.31
CA ARG A 175 4.65 -9.30 13.64
C ARG A 175 5.76 -8.42 14.19
N GLU A 176 7.00 -8.88 14.10
CA GLU A 176 8.17 -8.13 14.56
C GLU A 176 8.27 -6.77 13.85
N THR A 177 8.19 -6.79 12.53
CA THR A 177 8.24 -5.54 11.75
C THR A 177 7.05 -4.64 12.05
N ALA A 178 5.82 -5.16 12.07
CA ALA A 178 4.63 -4.37 12.36
C ALA A 178 4.74 -3.67 13.71
N ARG A 179 5.20 -4.40 14.76
CA ARG A 179 5.41 -3.83 16.10
C ARG A 179 6.46 -2.71 16.12
N ALA A 180 7.52 -2.82 15.34
CA ALA A 180 8.55 -1.78 15.25
C ALA A 180 8.02 -0.46 14.67
N PHE A 181 6.94 -0.51 13.88
CA PHE A 181 6.30 0.67 13.32
C PHE A 181 5.20 1.29 14.20
N PHE A 182 4.71 0.62 15.26
CA PHE A 182 3.69 1.19 16.16
C PHE A 182 4.11 2.52 16.80
N PRO A 183 5.33 2.65 17.36
CA PRO A 183 5.78 3.91 17.94
C PRO A 183 5.96 5.03 16.90
N GLN A 184 5.89 4.67 15.62
CA GLN A 184 6.04 5.62 14.53
C GLN A 184 4.72 6.28 14.12
N ALA A 185 3.58 5.80 14.62
CA ALA A 185 2.26 6.28 14.24
C ALA A 185 1.61 7.10 15.36
N ASP A 186 0.90 8.17 14.96
CA ASP A 186 0.02 8.93 15.85
C ASP A 186 -1.33 8.22 16.01
N VAL A 187 -1.74 7.47 14.95
CA VAL A 187 -3.00 6.73 14.89
C VAL A 187 -2.76 5.32 14.36
N LEU A 188 -3.28 4.32 15.06
CA LEU A 188 -3.33 2.94 14.60
C LEU A 188 -4.75 2.60 14.14
N LEU A 189 -4.86 2.13 12.88
CA LEU A 189 -6.11 1.66 12.29
C LEU A 189 -6.14 0.12 12.35
N LEU A 190 -6.79 -0.41 13.37
CA LEU A 190 -6.83 -1.84 13.62
C LEU A 190 -8.17 -2.45 13.18
N LYS A 191 -8.14 -3.57 12.49
CA LYS A 191 -9.30 -4.43 12.31
C LYS A 191 -9.51 -5.31 13.53
N ASN A 192 -10.74 -5.78 13.74
CA ASN A 192 -11.02 -6.74 14.79
C ASN A 192 -10.17 -8.02 14.68
N SER A 193 -9.89 -8.48 13.47
CA SER A 193 -8.97 -9.60 13.21
C SER A 193 -7.53 -9.34 13.63
N ASP A 194 -7.10 -8.07 13.70
CA ASP A 194 -5.77 -7.67 14.15
C ASP A 194 -5.67 -7.67 15.69
N LEU A 195 -6.78 -7.70 16.40
CA LEU A 195 -6.85 -7.62 17.87
C LEU A 195 -6.77 -8.98 18.57
N PHE A 196 -6.75 -10.08 17.85
CA PHE A 196 -6.68 -11.41 18.45
C PHE A 196 -5.32 -11.67 19.11
N PRO A 197 -5.30 -12.34 20.31
CA PRO A 197 -4.09 -12.53 21.11
C PRO A 197 -2.91 -13.15 20.38
N ALA A 198 -3.17 -14.05 19.43
CA ALA A 198 -2.12 -14.69 18.62
C ALA A 198 -1.25 -13.69 17.82
N VAL A 199 -1.76 -12.48 17.57
CA VAL A 199 -1.05 -11.44 16.83
C VAL A 199 -0.18 -10.57 17.75
N TRP A 200 -0.57 -10.43 19.04
CA TRP A 200 0.00 -9.46 19.96
C TRP A 200 0.75 -10.05 21.16
N LEU A 201 0.53 -11.32 21.50
CA LEU A 201 1.24 -11.98 22.60
C LEU A 201 2.65 -12.40 22.20
N PRO A 202 3.61 -12.31 23.16
CA PRO A 202 4.99 -12.73 22.95
C PRO A 202 5.12 -14.21 22.63
#